data_93798811afbcd935e9ab488971bf781a
#
_entry.id   93798811afbcd935e9ab488971bf781a
#
_cell.length_a   1.000
_cell.length_b   1.000
_cell.length_c   1.000
_cell.angle_alpha   90.00
_cell.angle_beta   90.00
_cell.angle_gamma   90.00
#
_symmetry.space_group_name_H-M   'P 1'
#
loop_
_entity.id
_entity.type
_entity.pdbx_description
1 polymer ?
#
loop_
_entity_poly.entity_id
_entity_poly.type
_entity_poly.pdbx_seq_one_letter_code
_entity_poly.pdbx_strand_id
1 'polypeptide(L)'
;TYTIYQILDLESYNDTANAYAYKATAAWKGFIISSGIKDTYVEVDTQGYVTWKEGANAVAFAKAAQKYAKDNSITPQDSKTASTDPVSFADLDLGYYLVDSTLGTLCSLDTTNPNVNMEEKNEAPANVKTVEEDSTGNYDNKNDADIGQTVNFKSVITAQPGAENYVFHDIMSDGLT
;
A
#
# COMPACT_ATOMS: atom_id res chain seq x y z
N THR A 1 4.07 -2.78 9.68
CA THR A 1 2.72 -3.26 10.03
C THR A 1 1.99 -3.64 8.76
N TYR A 2 1.30 -4.77 8.80
CA TYR A 2 0.40 -5.25 7.77
C TYR A 2 -1.03 -5.22 8.30
N THR A 3 -1.94 -4.71 7.49
CA THR A 3 -3.35 -4.59 7.83
C THR A 3 -4.18 -5.22 6.73
N ILE A 4 -5.14 -6.06 7.07
CA ILE A 4 -5.97 -6.76 6.08
C ILE A 4 -7.44 -6.34 6.20
N TYR A 5 -8.08 -6.24 5.03
CA TYR A 5 -9.50 -5.92 4.90
C TYR A 5 -10.16 -6.93 3.97
N GLN A 6 -11.22 -7.55 4.43
CA GLN A 6 -12.04 -8.39 3.58
C GLN A 6 -13.00 -7.51 2.75
N ILE A 7 -12.76 -7.47 1.43
CA ILE A 7 -13.56 -6.68 0.50
C ILE A 7 -14.78 -7.45 0.05
N LEU A 8 -14.58 -8.72 -0.35
CA LEU A 8 -15.63 -9.59 -0.83
C LEU A 8 -15.69 -10.88 -0.03
N ASP A 9 -16.90 -11.34 0.27
CA ASP A 9 -17.20 -12.67 0.80
C ASP A 9 -17.37 -13.67 -0.34
N LEU A 10 -16.89 -14.89 -0.17
CA LEU A 10 -17.19 -16.00 -1.04
C LEU A 10 -18.51 -16.68 -0.58
N GLU A 11 -19.60 -16.43 -1.29
CA GLU A 11 -20.93 -16.98 -0.96
C GLU A 11 -21.08 -18.44 -1.36
N SER A 12 -20.52 -18.82 -2.50
CA SER A 12 -20.55 -20.20 -2.98
C SER A 12 -19.43 -20.48 -4.00
N TYR A 13 -19.03 -21.74 -4.08
CA TYR A 13 -18.07 -22.18 -5.07
C TYR A 13 -18.43 -23.56 -5.63
N ASN A 14 -17.99 -23.81 -6.86
CA ASN A 14 -18.08 -25.11 -7.52
C ASN A 14 -16.74 -25.42 -8.17
N ASP A 15 -15.92 -26.23 -7.52
CA ASP A 15 -14.57 -26.56 -7.99
C ASP A 15 -14.56 -27.26 -9.34
N THR A 16 -15.58 -28.09 -9.63
CA THR A 16 -15.67 -28.83 -10.91
C THR A 16 -15.92 -27.89 -12.07
N ALA A 17 -16.71 -26.83 -11.85
CA ALA A 17 -17.03 -25.83 -12.87
C ALA A 17 -16.09 -24.61 -12.83
N ASN A 18 -15.16 -24.55 -11.87
CA ASN A 18 -14.34 -23.37 -11.56
C ASN A 18 -15.18 -22.09 -11.45
N ALA A 19 -16.34 -22.21 -10.78
CA ALA A 19 -17.31 -21.14 -10.65
C ALA A 19 -17.36 -20.66 -9.18
N TYR A 20 -17.17 -19.37 -8.99
CA TYR A 20 -17.13 -18.73 -7.68
C TYR A 20 -18.09 -17.54 -7.68
N ALA A 21 -18.84 -17.39 -6.58
CA ALA A 21 -19.81 -16.32 -6.42
C ALA A 21 -19.44 -15.46 -5.22
N TYR A 22 -19.09 -14.21 -5.48
CA TYR A 22 -18.66 -13.25 -4.47
C TYR A 22 -19.68 -12.15 -4.26
N LYS A 23 -19.79 -11.66 -3.04
CA LYS A 23 -20.52 -10.44 -2.70
C LYS A 23 -19.66 -9.47 -1.91
N ALA A 24 -19.90 -8.19 -2.09
CA ALA A 24 -19.26 -7.18 -1.27
C ALA A 24 -19.68 -7.32 0.20
N THR A 25 -18.71 -7.31 1.13
CA THR A 25 -19.00 -7.19 2.54
C THR A 25 -19.76 -5.88 2.84
N ALA A 26 -20.46 -5.80 3.96
CA ALA A 26 -21.28 -4.64 4.28
C ALA A 26 -20.48 -3.33 4.25
N ALA A 27 -19.26 -3.33 4.78
CA ALA A 27 -18.38 -2.16 4.80
C ALA A 27 -17.90 -1.71 3.41
N TRP A 28 -17.80 -2.64 2.47
CA TRP A 28 -17.25 -2.38 1.14
C TRP A 28 -18.31 -2.25 0.04
N LYS A 29 -19.58 -2.46 0.36
CA LYS A 29 -20.67 -2.36 -0.60
C LYS A 29 -20.70 -1.01 -1.31
N GLY A 30 -20.54 0.09 -0.58
CA GLY A 30 -20.50 1.44 -1.16
C GLY A 30 -19.34 1.65 -2.14
N PHE A 31 -18.18 1.09 -1.83
CA PHE A 31 -17.02 1.11 -2.72
C PHE A 31 -17.29 0.36 -4.03
N ILE A 32 -17.70 -0.90 -3.92
CA ILE A 32 -17.89 -1.80 -5.06
C ILE A 32 -18.94 -1.27 -6.05
N ILE A 33 -20.06 -0.69 -5.57
CA ILE A 33 -21.12 -0.16 -6.44
C ILE A 33 -20.86 1.25 -6.96
N SER A 34 -19.82 1.94 -6.50
CA SER A 34 -19.46 3.27 -7.00
C SER A 34 -19.13 3.23 -8.49
N SER A 35 -19.51 4.27 -9.24
CA SER A 35 -19.30 4.32 -10.69
C SER A 35 -17.83 4.15 -11.08
N GLY A 36 -16.90 4.78 -10.35
CA GLY A 36 -15.46 4.65 -10.62
C GLY A 36 -14.91 3.23 -10.44
N ILE A 37 -15.56 2.39 -9.66
CA ILE A 37 -15.14 1.00 -9.41
C ILE A 37 -15.95 0.03 -10.29
N LYS A 38 -17.28 0.09 -10.21
CA LYS A 38 -18.19 -0.77 -10.98
C LYS A 38 -17.97 -0.65 -12.48
N ASP A 39 -17.75 0.56 -12.98
CA ASP A 39 -17.61 0.79 -14.42
C ASP A 39 -16.21 0.44 -14.94
N THR A 40 -15.20 0.40 -14.06
CA THR A 40 -13.80 0.23 -14.44
C THR A 40 -13.24 -1.17 -14.12
N TYR A 41 -13.54 -1.73 -12.95
CA TYR A 41 -12.86 -2.92 -12.44
C TYR A 41 -13.76 -4.15 -12.29
N VAL A 42 -15.03 -3.95 -11.93
CA VAL A 42 -15.94 -5.04 -11.62
C VAL A 42 -17.30 -4.86 -12.30
N GLU A 43 -18.00 -5.96 -12.46
CA GLU A 43 -19.42 -6.01 -12.77
C GLU A 43 -20.18 -6.44 -11.54
N VAL A 44 -21.36 -5.86 -11.32
CA VAL A 44 -22.24 -6.24 -10.24
C VAL A 44 -23.61 -6.52 -10.81
N ASP A 45 -24.07 -7.74 -10.64
CA ASP A 45 -25.37 -8.16 -11.16
C ASP A 45 -26.55 -7.67 -10.28
N THR A 46 -27.77 -8.00 -10.69
CA THR A 46 -29.00 -7.59 -9.99
C THR A 46 -29.17 -8.24 -8.62
N GLN A 47 -28.45 -9.34 -8.34
CA GLN A 47 -28.44 -10.06 -7.07
C GLN A 47 -27.29 -9.61 -6.16
N GLY A 48 -26.41 -8.73 -6.66
CA GLY A 48 -25.25 -8.18 -5.94
C GLY A 48 -23.99 -9.03 -6.04
N TYR A 49 -23.97 -10.02 -6.94
CA TYR A 49 -22.74 -10.77 -7.19
C TYR A 49 -21.74 -9.95 -8.01
N VAL A 50 -20.49 -10.07 -7.61
CA VAL A 50 -19.37 -9.29 -8.13
C VAL A 50 -18.48 -10.17 -8.99
N THR A 51 -18.17 -9.71 -10.19
CA THR A 51 -17.28 -10.38 -11.13
C THR A 51 -16.22 -9.39 -11.62
N TRP A 52 -14.97 -9.83 -11.75
CA TRP A 52 -13.91 -9.02 -12.33
C TRP A 52 -14.14 -8.81 -13.82
N LYS A 53 -13.91 -7.57 -14.28
CA LYS A 53 -13.86 -7.28 -15.70
C LYS A 53 -12.57 -7.81 -16.29
N GLU A 54 -12.66 -8.30 -17.52
CA GLU A 54 -11.47 -8.70 -18.28
C GLU A 54 -10.51 -7.52 -18.43
N GLY A 55 -9.24 -7.75 -18.13
CA GLY A 55 -8.19 -6.73 -18.19
C GLY A 55 -8.23 -5.68 -17.06
N ALA A 56 -9.08 -5.84 -16.04
CA ALA A 56 -9.11 -4.93 -14.91
C ALA A 56 -7.73 -4.87 -14.21
N ASN A 57 -7.26 -3.64 -13.93
CA ASN A 57 -5.97 -3.42 -13.28
C ASN A 57 -6.07 -3.60 -11.77
N ALA A 58 -5.60 -4.75 -11.26
CA ALA A 58 -5.64 -5.09 -9.85
C ALA A 58 -4.88 -4.11 -8.96
N VAL A 59 -3.74 -3.57 -9.43
CA VAL A 59 -2.94 -2.59 -8.66
C VAL A 59 -3.71 -1.28 -8.50
N ALA A 60 -4.33 -0.79 -9.57
CA ALA A 60 -5.13 0.43 -9.51
C ALA A 60 -6.37 0.25 -8.62
N PHE A 61 -7.02 -0.92 -8.69
CA PHE A 61 -8.11 -1.26 -7.78
C PHE A 61 -7.66 -1.29 -6.33
N ALA A 62 -6.51 -1.91 -6.01
CA ALA A 62 -5.98 -1.97 -4.66
C ALA A 62 -5.68 -0.58 -4.09
N LYS A 63 -5.11 0.33 -4.89
CA LYS A 63 -4.89 1.74 -4.50
C LYS A 63 -6.21 2.47 -4.22
N ALA A 64 -7.22 2.28 -5.07
CA ALA A 64 -8.54 2.85 -4.85
C ALA A 64 -9.20 2.31 -3.58
N ALA A 65 -9.08 1.01 -3.33
CA ALA A 65 -9.57 0.36 -2.12
C ALA A 65 -8.87 0.88 -0.86
N GLN A 66 -7.54 1.01 -0.88
CA GLN A 66 -6.77 1.59 0.23
C GLN A 66 -7.23 3.01 0.54
N LYS A 67 -7.39 3.85 -0.51
CA LYS A 67 -7.89 5.20 -0.34
C LYS A 67 -9.29 5.20 0.30
N TYR A 68 -10.19 4.35 -0.19
CA TYR A 68 -11.53 4.23 0.37
C TYR A 68 -11.52 3.81 1.83
N ALA A 69 -10.68 2.83 2.20
CA ALA A 69 -10.53 2.38 3.58
C ALA A 69 -10.13 3.53 4.51
N LYS A 70 -9.15 4.34 4.09
CA LYS A 70 -8.67 5.51 4.85
C LYS A 70 -9.73 6.60 4.95
N ASP A 71 -10.33 6.99 3.84
CA ASP A 71 -11.33 8.08 3.78
C ASP A 71 -12.58 7.78 4.59
N ASN A 72 -12.97 6.50 4.68
CA ASN A 72 -14.18 6.06 5.36
C ASN A 72 -13.91 5.37 6.71
N SER A 73 -12.67 5.37 7.18
CA SER A 73 -12.27 4.74 8.45
C SER A 73 -12.77 3.29 8.55
N ILE A 74 -12.60 2.50 7.47
CA ILE A 74 -13.03 1.10 7.46
C ILE A 74 -12.24 0.32 8.50
N THR A 75 -12.94 -0.40 9.35
CA THR A 75 -12.31 -1.26 10.36
C THR A 75 -11.63 -2.44 9.66
N PRO A 76 -10.33 -2.68 9.89
CA PRO A 76 -9.65 -3.84 9.34
C PRO A 76 -10.15 -5.14 9.95
N GLN A 77 -10.02 -6.23 9.19
CA GLN A 77 -10.26 -7.60 9.68
C GLN A 77 -9.23 -7.98 10.74
N ASP A 78 -7.96 -7.68 10.47
CA ASP A 78 -6.84 -7.91 11.39
C ASP A 78 -5.66 -6.98 11.04
N SER A 79 -4.74 -6.80 12.00
CA SER A 79 -3.51 -6.02 11.81
C SER A 79 -2.37 -6.61 12.63
N LYS A 80 -1.21 -6.80 11.99
CA LYS A 80 -0.02 -7.36 12.62
C LYS A 80 1.23 -6.54 12.31
N THR A 81 2.04 -6.31 13.33
CA THR A 81 3.38 -5.75 13.14
C THR A 81 4.35 -6.90 12.89
N ALA A 82 5.14 -6.81 11.83
CA ALA A 82 6.15 -7.81 11.52
C ALA A 82 7.15 -7.92 12.67
N SER A 83 7.19 -9.08 13.30
CA SER A 83 8.23 -9.49 14.25
C SER A 83 8.96 -10.74 13.77
N THR A 84 8.42 -11.38 12.76
CA THR A 84 8.93 -12.58 12.10
C THR A 84 8.63 -12.51 10.61
N ASP A 85 9.40 -13.21 9.81
CA ASP A 85 9.14 -13.43 8.39
C ASP A 85 8.88 -14.94 8.17
N PRO A 86 7.76 -15.34 7.58
CA PRO A 86 6.65 -14.51 7.11
C PRO A 86 5.69 -14.04 8.21
N VAL A 87 4.93 -12.97 7.93
CA VAL A 87 3.75 -12.58 8.72
C VAL A 87 2.56 -13.39 8.24
N SER A 88 1.89 -14.08 9.16
CA SER A 88 0.77 -14.95 8.83
C SER A 88 -0.54 -14.47 9.48
N PHE A 89 -1.61 -14.46 8.70
CA PHE A 89 -2.99 -14.30 9.16
C PHE A 89 -3.69 -15.63 9.01
N ALA A 90 -4.31 -16.12 10.08
CA ALA A 90 -4.99 -17.41 10.12
C ALA A 90 -6.49 -17.23 10.35
N ASP A 91 -7.25 -18.29 10.12
CA ASP A 91 -8.68 -18.37 10.40
C ASP A 91 -9.50 -17.29 9.68
N LEU A 92 -9.07 -16.92 8.46
CA LEU A 92 -9.79 -15.98 7.61
C LEU A 92 -10.88 -16.71 6.83
N ASP A 93 -12.05 -16.07 6.73
CA ASP A 93 -13.11 -16.54 5.84
C ASP A 93 -12.66 -16.46 4.38
N LEU A 94 -13.23 -17.32 3.52
CA LEU A 94 -12.91 -17.26 2.10
C LEU A 94 -13.47 -15.98 1.47
N GLY A 95 -12.66 -15.31 0.65
CA GLY A 95 -13.03 -14.04 0.04
C GLY A 95 -11.86 -13.30 -0.59
N TYR A 96 -12.10 -12.07 -1.01
CA TYR A 96 -11.06 -11.17 -1.51
C TYR A 96 -10.57 -10.25 -0.41
N TYR A 97 -9.25 -10.18 -0.26
CA TYR A 97 -8.60 -9.36 0.76
C TYR A 97 -7.69 -8.30 0.15
N LEU A 98 -7.79 -7.10 0.70
CA LEU A 98 -6.78 -6.06 0.56
C LEU A 98 -5.78 -6.23 1.69
N VAL A 99 -4.49 -6.28 1.36
CA VAL A 99 -3.41 -6.20 2.33
C VAL A 99 -2.74 -4.84 2.17
N ASP A 100 -2.85 -4.01 3.20
CA ASP A 100 -2.17 -2.70 3.28
C ASP A 100 -0.94 -2.84 4.18
N SER A 101 0.20 -2.37 3.71
CA SER A 101 1.42 -2.31 4.51
C SER A 101 1.96 -0.89 4.61
N THR A 102 2.84 -0.67 5.57
CA THR A 102 3.52 0.62 5.72
C THR A 102 4.46 0.95 4.55
N LEU A 103 4.78 -0.02 3.71
CA LEU A 103 5.63 0.13 2.53
C LEU A 103 4.86 0.13 1.21
N GLY A 104 3.57 -0.19 1.24
CA GLY A 104 2.72 -0.21 0.05
C GLY A 104 1.51 -1.12 0.19
N THR A 105 0.69 -1.16 -0.84
CA THR A 105 -0.55 -1.93 -0.84
C THR A 105 -0.39 -3.16 -1.71
N LEU A 106 -0.75 -4.30 -1.14
CA LEU A 106 -0.82 -5.59 -1.83
C LEU A 106 -2.30 -5.99 -1.94
N CYS A 107 -2.68 -6.59 -3.05
CA CYS A 107 -4.02 -7.14 -3.21
C CYS A 107 -3.91 -8.62 -3.58
N SER A 108 -4.48 -9.49 -2.75
CA SER A 108 -4.67 -10.88 -3.12
C SER A 108 -6.01 -11.04 -3.81
N LEU A 109 -5.97 -11.53 -5.04
CA LEU A 109 -7.16 -11.81 -5.85
C LEU A 109 -7.40 -13.31 -6.04
N ASP A 110 -6.59 -14.15 -5.40
CA ASP A 110 -6.76 -15.61 -5.49
C ASP A 110 -7.37 -16.15 -4.20
N THR A 111 -8.60 -16.57 -4.29
CA THR A 111 -9.45 -16.91 -3.14
C THR A 111 -9.81 -18.37 -3.08
N THR A 112 -9.36 -19.15 -4.02
CA THR A 112 -9.64 -20.59 -4.09
C THR A 112 -8.60 -21.39 -3.33
N ASN A 113 -7.48 -20.76 -2.97
CA ASN A 113 -6.44 -21.39 -2.18
C ASN A 113 -6.52 -20.85 -0.74
N PRO A 114 -6.79 -21.71 0.26
CA PRO A 114 -6.85 -21.30 1.66
C PRO A 114 -5.47 -20.85 2.22
N ASN A 115 -4.40 -21.06 1.46
CA ASN A 115 -3.05 -20.66 1.82
C ASN A 115 -2.46 -19.79 0.70
N VAL A 116 -2.63 -18.49 0.79
CA VAL A 116 -2.04 -17.53 -0.16
C VAL A 116 -0.78 -16.94 0.43
N ASN A 117 0.33 -17.03 -0.31
CA ASN A 117 1.56 -16.34 0.03
C ASN A 117 1.69 -15.08 -0.83
N MET A 118 1.98 -13.97 -0.18
CA MET A 118 2.25 -12.69 -0.84
C MET A 118 3.66 -12.24 -0.47
N GLU A 119 4.43 -11.83 -1.47
CA GLU A 119 5.74 -11.24 -1.25
C GLU A 119 5.65 -9.72 -1.36
N GLU A 120 6.05 -9.01 -0.33
CA GLU A 120 6.22 -7.57 -0.41
C GLU A 120 7.55 -7.26 -1.07
N LYS A 121 7.48 -6.60 -2.24
CA LYS A 121 8.67 -6.15 -3.00
C LYS A 121 8.93 -4.65 -2.83
N ASN A 122 8.17 -4.01 -1.95
CA ASN A 122 8.32 -2.59 -1.68
C ASN A 122 9.38 -2.39 -0.59
N GLU A 123 10.26 -1.42 -0.82
CA GLU A 123 11.31 -1.05 0.14
C GLU A 123 11.13 0.40 0.56
N ALA A 124 11.57 0.74 1.77
CA ALA A 124 11.54 2.11 2.24
C ALA A 124 12.57 2.96 1.47
N PRO A 125 12.22 4.16 1.01
CA PRO A 125 13.19 5.06 0.42
C PRO A 125 14.24 5.46 1.45
N ALA A 126 15.46 5.69 1.00
CA ALA A 126 16.55 6.19 1.83
C ALA A 126 16.86 7.65 1.46
N ASN A 127 17.32 8.42 2.44
CA ASN A 127 17.86 9.74 2.23
C ASN A 127 19.22 9.85 2.92
N VAL A 128 20.20 10.37 2.19
CA VAL A 128 21.53 10.71 2.73
C VAL A 128 21.73 12.19 2.53
N LYS A 129 21.82 12.95 3.62
CA LYS A 129 22.13 14.38 3.61
C LYS A 129 23.59 14.56 3.99
N THR A 130 24.30 15.38 3.20
CA THR A 130 25.70 15.74 3.40
C THR A 130 25.87 17.24 3.27
N VAL A 131 26.95 17.77 3.81
CA VAL A 131 27.35 19.18 3.74
C VAL A 131 28.67 19.30 2.98
N GLU A 132 28.81 20.36 2.17
CA GLU A 132 30.05 20.65 1.45
C GLU A 132 31.09 21.17 2.43
N GLU A 133 32.27 20.53 2.43
CA GLU A 133 33.42 20.96 3.20
C GLU A 133 34.21 22.02 2.41
N ASP A 134 34.34 23.22 2.97
CA ASP A 134 34.80 24.42 2.28
C ASP A 134 36.23 24.35 1.75
N SER A 135 37.09 23.62 2.46
CA SER A 135 38.51 23.54 2.08
C SER A 135 38.75 22.59 0.91
N THR A 136 37.88 21.63 0.72
CA THR A 136 38.04 20.57 -0.28
C THR A 136 36.96 20.56 -1.36
N GLY A 137 35.80 21.15 -1.11
CA GLY A 137 34.61 21.06 -1.95
C GLY A 137 33.96 19.68 -1.97
N ASN A 138 34.38 18.77 -1.08
CA ASN A 138 33.80 17.44 -0.96
C ASN A 138 32.59 17.47 -0.02
N TYR A 139 31.64 16.57 -0.25
CA TYR A 139 30.45 16.41 0.60
C TYR A 139 30.68 15.33 1.65
N ASP A 140 30.52 15.68 2.93
CA ASP A 140 30.69 14.80 4.09
C ASP A 140 29.58 15.04 5.12
N ASN A 141 29.64 14.31 6.23
CA ASN A 141 28.63 14.35 7.32
C ASN A 141 28.74 15.59 8.21
N LYS A 142 29.81 16.37 8.10
CA LYS A 142 30.09 17.56 8.92
C LYS A 142 30.89 18.58 8.15
N ASN A 143 30.71 19.83 8.52
CA ASN A 143 31.56 20.96 8.13
C ASN A 143 31.55 22.01 9.25
N ASP A 144 32.60 22.80 9.36
CA ASP A 144 32.66 23.99 10.20
C ASP A 144 32.44 25.22 9.31
N ALA A 145 31.66 26.21 9.78
CA ALA A 145 31.35 27.39 9.01
C ALA A 145 31.42 28.66 9.90
N ASP A 146 31.90 29.74 9.32
CA ASP A 146 31.94 31.06 9.98
C ASP A 146 30.58 31.77 9.91
N ILE A 147 30.36 32.73 10.82
CA ILE A 147 29.14 33.51 10.83
C ILE A 147 29.02 34.32 9.54
N GLY A 148 27.88 34.15 8.84
CA GLY A 148 27.60 34.82 7.57
C GLY A 148 28.10 34.07 6.33
N GLN A 149 28.71 32.91 6.52
CA GLN A 149 29.10 32.00 5.43
C GLN A 149 27.92 31.25 4.86
N THR A 150 27.92 31.01 3.56
CA THR A 150 26.94 30.15 2.89
C THR A 150 27.37 28.71 3.03
N VAL A 151 26.48 27.87 3.54
CA VAL A 151 26.70 26.42 3.70
C VAL A 151 25.86 25.64 2.69
N ASN A 152 26.50 24.86 1.85
CA ASN A 152 25.84 24.06 0.83
C ASN A 152 25.55 22.65 1.36
N PHE A 153 24.28 22.23 1.24
CA PHE A 153 23.85 20.88 1.59
C PHE A 153 23.44 20.11 0.34
N LYS A 154 23.64 18.82 0.38
CA LYS A 154 23.21 17.88 -0.66
C LYS A 154 22.42 16.75 -0.02
N SER A 155 21.21 16.51 -0.50
CA SER A 155 20.40 15.35 -0.14
C SER A 155 20.26 14.43 -1.35
N VAL A 156 20.59 13.16 -1.16
CA VAL A 156 20.42 12.12 -2.16
C VAL A 156 19.31 11.20 -1.70
N ILE A 157 18.20 11.19 -2.44
CA ILE A 157 17.06 10.33 -2.17
C ILE A 157 17.17 9.11 -3.09
N THR A 158 17.24 7.92 -2.50
CA THR A 158 17.15 6.65 -3.22
C THR A 158 15.69 6.22 -3.25
N ALA A 159 15.08 6.34 -4.43
CA ALA A 159 13.72 5.86 -4.66
C ALA A 159 13.70 4.33 -4.68
N GLN A 160 12.67 3.74 -4.08
CA GLN A 160 12.46 2.30 -4.05
C GLN A 160 11.13 1.93 -4.70
N PRO A 161 11.00 0.69 -5.22
CA PRO A 161 9.74 0.23 -5.80
C PRO A 161 8.56 0.40 -4.84
N GLY A 162 7.44 0.88 -5.35
CA GLY A 162 6.19 1.05 -4.59
C GLY A 162 6.10 2.32 -3.75
N ALA A 163 7.17 3.08 -3.58
CA ALA A 163 7.15 4.35 -2.87
C ALA A 163 6.67 5.49 -3.78
N GLU A 164 5.66 6.22 -3.32
CA GLU A 164 5.04 7.33 -4.06
C GLU A 164 4.86 8.55 -3.13
N ASN A 165 4.66 9.72 -3.72
CA ASN A 165 4.35 10.95 -3.00
C ASN A 165 5.41 11.31 -1.94
N TYR A 166 6.66 11.28 -2.33
CA TYR A 166 7.78 11.66 -1.46
C TYR A 166 7.59 13.07 -0.90
N VAL A 167 7.74 13.20 0.41
CA VAL A 167 7.80 14.49 1.09
C VAL A 167 9.15 14.57 1.78
N PHE A 168 9.95 15.56 1.39
CA PHE A 168 11.24 15.85 2.02
C PHE A 168 11.02 16.83 3.18
N HIS A 169 11.36 16.42 4.39
CA HIS A 169 11.38 17.27 5.57
C HIS A 169 12.83 17.53 5.97
N ASP A 170 13.22 18.77 5.98
CA ASP A 170 14.53 19.21 6.47
C ASP A 170 14.34 20.18 7.62
N ILE A 171 15.02 19.91 8.73
CA ILE A 171 15.03 20.77 9.91
C ILE A 171 16.44 21.32 10.06
N MET A 172 16.55 22.62 9.89
CA MET A 172 17.81 23.32 10.08
C MET A 172 18.10 23.47 11.57
N SER A 173 19.38 23.35 11.93
CA SER A 173 19.85 23.64 13.29
C SER A 173 19.79 25.13 13.57
N ASP A 174 19.75 25.50 14.86
CA ASP A 174 19.86 26.89 15.28
C ASP A 174 21.13 27.53 14.70
N GLY A 175 20.98 28.74 14.16
CA GLY A 175 22.08 29.48 13.55
C GLY A 175 22.17 29.41 12.02
N LEU A 176 21.37 28.52 11.40
CA LEU A 176 21.18 28.49 9.95
C LEU A 176 19.92 29.29 9.54
N THR A 177 19.99 30.08 8.51
CA THR A 177 18.89 30.90 7.98
C THR A 177 18.82 30.85 6.46
#